data_7389b6d65d970a6ff178832356da36a3
#
_entry.id   7389b6d65d970a6ff178832356da36a3
#
_cell.length_a   1.000
_cell.length_b   1.000
_cell.length_c   1.000
_cell.angle_alpha   90.00
_cell.angle_beta   90.00
_cell.angle_gamma   90.00
#
_symmetry.space_group_name_H-M   'P 1'
#
loop_
_entity.id
_entity.type
_entity.pdbx_description
1 polymer ?
#
loop_
_entity_poly.entity_id
_entity_poly.type
_entity_poly.pdbx_seq_one_letter_code
_entity_poly.pdbx_strand_id
1 'polypeptide(L)'
;MLTINKLLPQGQGLARVLLQRAATVELDWDVRQKSRFAATDSQGRELAIFLPRGQAVRGGDVLVAEDGSMVRVIAAPQKVLKITACAEHGTAFDLMRAAYHLGNRHVPIELQPDHLKIEPDHVLADMLRSMHMTVVEADLPFEPEGGAYGGHVTNDGHSHTHDHGHGHDHGHAQHQHAHDEGCCGHGHHHAHPHEHEHEHEHGHCCDHSHGKGCGG
;
A
#
# COMPACT_ATOMS: atom_id res chain seq x y z
N MET A 1 27.98 1.75 -20.31
CA MET A 1 26.64 1.42 -19.81
C MET A 1 26.68 0.02 -19.20
N LEU A 2 26.25 -0.16 -17.95
CA LEU A 2 26.20 -1.45 -17.28
C LEU A 2 24.78 -2.02 -17.39
N THR A 3 24.65 -3.26 -17.85
CA THR A 3 23.37 -3.96 -17.89
C THR A 3 23.13 -4.68 -16.56
N ILE A 4 21.95 -4.45 -15.97
CA ILE A 4 21.54 -5.00 -14.69
C ILE A 4 20.26 -5.81 -14.89
N ASN A 5 20.30 -7.09 -14.54
CA ASN A 5 19.19 -8.03 -14.65
C ASN A 5 18.89 -8.78 -13.35
N LYS A 6 19.68 -8.51 -12.29
CA LYS A 6 19.53 -9.17 -10.99
C LYS A 6 19.50 -8.15 -9.86
N LEU A 7 18.60 -8.41 -8.91
CA LEU A 7 18.43 -7.65 -7.68
C LEU A 7 18.57 -8.59 -6.48
N LEU A 8 19.31 -8.16 -5.47
CA LEU A 8 19.43 -8.82 -4.18
C LEU A 8 18.71 -7.98 -3.12
N PRO A 9 17.56 -8.44 -2.61
CA PRO A 9 16.81 -7.70 -1.61
C PRO A 9 17.67 -7.42 -0.38
N GLN A 10 17.75 -6.15 0.02
CA GLN A 10 18.54 -5.67 1.17
C GLN A 10 20.01 -6.16 1.16
N GLY A 11 20.53 -6.47 -0.02
CA GLY A 11 21.88 -7.04 -0.17
C GLY A 11 22.03 -8.42 0.49
N GLN A 12 20.95 -9.19 0.58
CA GLN A 12 20.94 -10.52 1.20
C GLN A 12 22.03 -11.43 0.62
N GLY A 13 22.77 -12.09 1.50
CA GLY A 13 23.87 -12.96 1.11
C GLY A 13 25.22 -12.25 0.87
N LEU A 14 25.26 -10.92 0.93
CA LEU A 14 26.50 -10.15 0.76
C LEU A 14 27.14 -9.78 2.10
N ALA A 15 28.46 -9.84 2.13
CA ALA A 15 29.22 -9.35 3.28
C ALA A 15 29.05 -7.81 3.43
N ARG A 16 28.91 -7.34 4.67
CA ARG A 16 28.70 -5.91 4.98
C ARG A 16 29.76 -4.98 4.34
N VAL A 17 31.01 -5.46 4.26
CA VAL A 17 32.11 -4.70 3.64
C VAL A 17 31.87 -4.48 2.13
N LEU A 18 31.26 -5.44 1.43
CA LEU A 18 30.90 -5.28 0.01
C LEU A 18 29.79 -4.24 -0.17
N LEU A 19 28.79 -4.25 0.71
CA LEU A 19 27.71 -3.25 0.71
C LEU A 19 28.22 -1.82 0.96
N GLN A 20 29.22 -1.67 1.83
CA GLN A 20 29.81 -0.36 2.14
C GLN A 20 30.68 0.19 1.00
N ARG A 21 31.29 -0.69 0.21
CA ARG A 21 32.16 -0.31 -0.92
C ARG A 21 31.43 -0.22 -2.25
N ALA A 22 30.21 -0.73 -2.34
CA ALA A 22 29.42 -0.69 -3.54
C ALA A 22 29.12 0.77 -3.94
N ALA A 23 29.14 1.06 -5.23
CA ALA A 23 28.59 2.30 -5.74
C ALA A 23 27.11 2.43 -5.31
N THR A 24 26.59 3.65 -5.33
CA THR A 24 25.20 3.90 -4.97
C THR A 24 24.45 4.51 -6.15
N VAL A 25 23.14 4.30 -6.18
CA VAL A 25 22.21 4.99 -7.08
C VAL A 25 21.04 5.51 -6.28
N GLU A 26 20.73 6.79 -6.40
CA GLU A 26 19.60 7.42 -5.75
C GLU A 26 18.42 7.45 -6.72
N LEU A 27 17.29 6.87 -6.28
CA LEU A 27 16.10 6.70 -7.11
C LEU A 27 14.85 7.08 -6.29
N ASP A 28 13.97 7.88 -6.88
CA ASP A 28 12.64 8.15 -6.33
C ASP A 28 11.72 6.94 -6.49
N TRP A 29 10.53 7.01 -5.91
CA TRP A 29 9.58 5.91 -5.96
C TRP A 29 9.07 5.66 -7.39
N ASP A 30 8.83 6.71 -8.16
CA ASP A 30 8.35 6.60 -9.54
C ASP A 30 9.28 5.78 -10.43
N VAL A 31 10.58 5.90 -10.23
CA VAL A 31 11.58 5.10 -10.96
C VAL A 31 11.65 3.69 -10.37
N ARG A 32 11.68 3.55 -9.04
CA ARG A 32 11.87 2.27 -8.34
C ARG A 32 10.74 1.26 -8.56
N GLN A 33 9.53 1.70 -8.88
CA GLN A 33 8.41 0.81 -9.22
C GLN A 33 8.45 0.27 -10.65
N LYS A 34 9.32 0.82 -11.51
CA LYS A 34 9.46 0.37 -12.90
C LYS A 34 10.35 -0.86 -12.99
N SER A 35 9.95 -1.80 -13.84
CA SER A 35 10.78 -2.98 -14.14
C SER A 35 11.91 -2.72 -15.13
N ARG A 36 11.85 -1.59 -15.86
CA ARG A 36 12.87 -1.19 -16.85
C ARG A 36 13.07 0.31 -16.76
N PHE A 37 14.32 0.71 -16.51
CA PHE A 37 14.71 2.12 -16.43
C PHE A 37 16.21 2.29 -16.62
N ALA A 38 16.63 3.51 -16.88
CA ALA A 38 18.04 3.92 -16.89
C ALA A 38 18.32 4.83 -15.70
N ALA A 39 19.56 4.80 -15.21
CA ALA A 39 20.02 5.65 -14.12
C ALA A 39 21.54 5.86 -14.23
N THR A 40 22.07 6.77 -13.42
CA THR A 40 23.52 6.99 -13.27
C THR A 40 23.90 6.74 -11.82
N ASP A 41 24.95 5.94 -11.61
CA ASP A 41 25.42 5.66 -10.25
C ASP A 41 26.37 6.76 -9.72
N SER A 42 26.76 6.63 -8.43
CA SER A 42 27.64 7.57 -7.75
C SER A 42 29.06 7.66 -8.35
N GLN A 43 29.42 6.78 -9.27
CA GLN A 43 30.69 6.79 -10.01
C GLN A 43 30.53 7.35 -11.43
N GLY A 44 29.35 7.86 -11.79
CA GLY A 44 29.06 8.42 -13.11
C GLY A 44 28.86 7.36 -14.19
N ARG A 45 28.65 6.08 -13.83
CA ARG A 45 28.40 5.02 -14.80
C ARG A 45 26.93 4.96 -15.15
N GLU A 46 26.64 4.86 -16.44
CA GLU A 46 25.26 4.64 -16.91
C GLU A 46 24.82 3.20 -16.65
N LEU A 47 23.64 3.06 -16.09
CA LEU A 47 22.99 1.79 -15.75
C LEU A 47 21.76 1.60 -16.62
N ALA A 48 21.60 0.41 -17.21
CA ALA A 48 20.38 -0.04 -17.86
C ALA A 48 19.81 -1.20 -17.06
N ILE A 49 18.67 -0.97 -16.40
CA ILE A 49 18.07 -1.91 -15.48
C ILE A 49 16.90 -2.64 -16.16
N PHE A 50 16.89 -3.98 -16.07
CA PHE A 50 15.89 -4.89 -16.63
C PHE A 50 15.51 -5.93 -15.58
N LEU A 51 14.46 -5.65 -14.79
CA LEU A 51 13.97 -6.54 -13.74
C LEU A 51 12.66 -7.23 -14.16
N PRO A 52 12.27 -8.32 -13.49
CA PRO A 52 10.95 -8.94 -13.68
C PRO A 52 9.82 -7.95 -13.43
N ARG A 53 8.71 -8.12 -14.17
CA ARG A 53 7.52 -7.28 -13.98
C ARG A 53 6.94 -7.46 -12.58
N GLY A 54 6.51 -6.37 -11.97
CA GLY A 54 5.92 -6.36 -10.63
C GLY A 54 6.94 -6.36 -9.49
N GLN A 55 8.23 -6.43 -9.81
CA GLN A 55 9.29 -6.29 -8.81
C GLN A 55 9.66 -4.81 -8.65
N ALA A 56 9.28 -4.23 -7.51
CA ALA A 56 9.73 -2.90 -7.13
C ALA A 56 11.13 -2.96 -6.48
N VAL A 57 11.93 -1.95 -6.75
CA VAL A 57 13.24 -1.77 -6.12
C VAL A 57 13.08 -0.99 -4.82
N ARG A 58 13.71 -1.46 -3.75
CA ARG A 58 13.65 -0.84 -2.42
C ARG A 58 14.97 -0.19 -2.04
N GLY A 59 14.91 0.80 -1.17
CA GLY A 59 16.12 1.35 -0.55
C GLY A 59 16.86 0.25 0.22
N GLY A 60 18.18 0.16 0.01
CA GLY A 60 19.00 -0.91 0.57
C GLY A 60 19.17 -2.15 -0.33
N ASP A 61 18.37 -2.29 -1.37
CA ASP A 61 18.58 -3.36 -2.36
C ASP A 61 19.92 -3.18 -3.09
N VAL A 62 20.44 -4.29 -3.61
CA VAL A 62 21.65 -4.28 -4.42
C VAL A 62 21.36 -4.79 -5.82
N LEU A 63 21.61 -3.93 -6.78
CA LEU A 63 21.58 -4.23 -8.20
C LEU A 63 22.91 -4.87 -8.61
N VAL A 64 22.84 -5.99 -9.31
CA VAL A 64 24.03 -6.72 -9.78
C VAL A 64 24.09 -6.66 -11.30
N ALA A 65 25.18 -6.10 -11.82
CA ALA A 65 25.42 -6.00 -13.24
C ALA A 65 26.02 -7.31 -13.80
N GLU A 66 25.96 -7.47 -15.11
CA GLU A 66 26.49 -8.65 -15.81
C GLU A 66 27.98 -8.85 -15.63
N ASP A 67 28.74 -7.78 -15.42
CA ASP A 67 30.20 -7.82 -15.12
C ASP A 67 30.51 -8.15 -13.66
N GLY A 68 29.48 -8.40 -12.81
CA GLY A 68 29.60 -8.64 -11.38
C GLY A 68 29.69 -7.38 -10.53
N SER A 69 29.64 -6.17 -11.12
CA SER A 69 29.57 -4.92 -10.38
C SER A 69 28.30 -4.83 -9.55
N MET A 70 28.42 -4.27 -8.36
CA MET A 70 27.30 -4.09 -7.43
C MET A 70 26.99 -2.60 -7.24
N VAL A 71 25.72 -2.25 -7.27
CA VAL A 71 25.22 -0.90 -7.04
C VAL A 71 24.11 -0.94 -6.00
N ARG A 72 24.32 -0.28 -4.85
CA ARG A 72 23.35 -0.21 -3.77
C ARG A 72 22.35 0.91 -4.04
N VAL A 73 21.08 0.58 -3.89
CA VAL A 73 19.99 1.55 -4.08
C VAL A 73 19.78 2.39 -2.82
N ILE A 74 19.62 3.69 -3.02
CA ILE A 74 19.18 4.64 -2.01
C ILE A 74 17.83 5.18 -2.44
N ALA A 75 16.84 5.11 -1.56
CA ALA A 75 15.56 5.77 -1.79
C ALA A 75 15.77 7.29 -1.70
N ALA A 76 15.69 7.96 -2.84
CA ALA A 76 15.83 9.42 -2.90
C ALA A 76 14.69 10.10 -2.13
N PRO A 77 14.97 11.21 -1.43
CA PRO A 77 13.90 12.05 -0.89
C PRO A 77 13.01 12.57 -2.02
N GLN A 78 11.71 12.56 -1.76
CA GLN A 78 10.69 13.12 -2.65
C GLN A 78 9.61 13.80 -1.82
N LYS A 79 8.79 14.61 -2.46
CA LYS A 79 7.66 15.24 -1.79
C LYS A 79 6.67 14.19 -1.34
N VAL A 80 6.31 14.22 -0.07
CA VAL A 80 5.32 13.34 0.56
C VAL A 80 4.44 14.13 1.53
N LEU A 81 3.25 13.62 1.78
CA LEU A 81 2.46 14.02 2.94
C LEU A 81 2.80 13.08 4.10
N LYS A 82 3.39 13.62 5.15
CA LYS A 82 3.57 12.93 6.42
C LYS A 82 2.34 13.15 7.29
N ILE A 83 1.71 12.06 7.72
CA ILE A 83 0.46 12.03 8.46
C ILE A 83 0.74 11.48 9.86
N THR A 84 0.41 12.24 10.89
CA THR A 84 0.50 11.81 12.29
C THR A 84 -0.83 11.98 12.99
N ALA A 85 -1.06 11.24 14.06
CA ALA A 85 -2.19 11.49 14.93
C ALA A 85 -2.07 12.89 15.55
N CYS A 86 -3.21 13.54 15.83
CA CYS A 86 -3.23 14.82 16.51
C CYS A 86 -2.53 14.72 17.88
N ALA A 87 -1.64 15.66 18.18
CA ALA A 87 -0.83 15.62 19.41
C ALA A 87 -1.67 15.73 20.70
N GLU A 88 -2.85 16.40 20.63
CA GLU A 88 -3.69 16.63 21.80
C GLU A 88 -4.73 15.54 22.04
N HIS A 89 -5.32 15.00 20.97
CA HIS A 89 -6.46 14.08 21.04
C HIS A 89 -6.26 12.79 20.24
N GLY A 90 -5.17 12.69 19.47
CA GLY A 90 -4.95 11.58 18.56
C GLY A 90 -4.42 10.34 19.27
N THR A 91 -4.78 9.18 18.73
CA THR A 91 -4.35 7.87 19.20
C THR A 91 -3.74 7.05 18.06
N ALA A 92 -3.04 5.98 18.39
CA ALA A 92 -2.57 5.03 17.39
C ALA A 92 -3.72 4.41 16.58
N PHE A 93 -4.92 4.33 17.16
CA PHE A 93 -6.11 3.82 16.46
C PHE A 93 -6.55 4.76 15.33
N ASP A 94 -6.36 6.08 15.48
CA ASP A 94 -6.71 7.03 14.42
C ASP A 94 -5.80 6.88 13.20
N LEU A 95 -4.51 6.57 13.41
CA LEU A 95 -3.60 6.21 12.30
C LEU A 95 -4.05 4.93 11.59
N MET A 96 -4.51 3.90 12.33
CA MET A 96 -5.06 2.69 11.73
C MET A 96 -6.32 2.98 10.89
N ARG A 97 -7.21 3.84 11.40
CA ARG A 97 -8.40 4.28 10.65
C ARG A 97 -8.02 5.05 9.40
N ALA A 98 -7.03 5.95 9.48
CA ALA A 98 -6.52 6.67 8.33
C ALA A 98 -5.94 5.71 7.27
N ALA A 99 -5.11 4.74 7.69
CA ALA A 99 -4.57 3.71 6.80
C ALA A 99 -5.68 2.89 6.13
N TYR A 100 -6.73 2.49 6.88
CA TYR A 100 -7.89 1.78 6.33
C TYR A 100 -8.59 2.60 5.22
N HIS A 101 -8.86 3.88 5.46
CA HIS A 101 -9.54 4.73 4.49
C HIS A 101 -8.69 5.03 3.26
N LEU A 102 -7.37 5.18 3.41
CA LEU A 102 -6.43 5.33 2.30
C LEU A 102 -6.31 4.03 1.50
N GLY A 103 -6.20 2.87 2.17
CA GLY A 103 -6.13 1.57 1.53
C GLY A 103 -7.36 1.24 0.70
N ASN A 104 -8.57 1.60 1.16
CA ASN A 104 -9.82 1.45 0.41
C ASN A 104 -9.86 2.31 -0.88
N ARG A 105 -8.98 3.30 -1.00
CA ARG A 105 -8.81 4.13 -2.19
C ARG A 105 -7.64 3.70 -3.06
N HIS A 106 -7.02 2.56 -2.71
CA HIS A 106 -5.84 2.01 -3.40
C HIS A 106 -4.64 2.98 -3.47
N VAL A 107 -4.52 3.84 -2.47
CA VAL A 107 -3.40 4.78 -2.35
C VAL A 107 -2.16 4.02 -1.90
N PRO A 108 -1.00 4.19 -2.56
CA PRO A 108 0.27 3.71 -2.02
C PRO A 108 0.59 4.38 -0.68
N ILE A 109 0.78 3.59 0.38
CA ILE A 109 0.99 4.08 1.75
C ILE A 109 2.26 3.48 2.29
N GLU A 110 3.15 4.30 2.80
CA GLU A 110 4.21 3.84 3.70
C GLU A 110 3.69 3.84 5.13
N LEU A 111 3.79 2.69 5.79
CA LEU A 111 3.34 2.48 7.16
C LEU A 111 4.52 2.56 8.14
N GLN A 112 4.43 3.46 9.11
CA GLN A 112 5.37 3.53 10.23
C GLN A 112 4.59 3.49 11.56
N PRO A 113 5.20 3.08 12.66
CA PRO A 113 4.50 2.94 13.93
C PRO A 113 3.86 4.23 14.45
N ASP A 114 4.44 5.39 14.09
CA ASP A 114 4.05 6.72 14.58
C ASP A 114 3.51 7.64 13.49
N HIS A 115 3.61 7.25 12.21
CA HIS A 115 3.12 8.06 11.10
C HIS A 115 2.85 7.22 9.84
N LEU A 116 2.12 7.83 8.90
CA LEU A 116 1.97 7.34 7.54
C LEU A 116 2.61 8.32 6.58
N LYS A 117 3.01 7.84 5.40
CA LYS A 117 3.39 8.71 4.28
C LYS A 117 2.60 8.30 3.03
N ILE A 118 2.20 9.29 2.25
CA ILE A 118 1.59 9.13 0.92
C ILE A 118 2.17 10.16 -0.03
N GLU A 119 2.00 9.97 -1.32
CA GLU A 119 2.30 11.00 -2.30
C GLU A 119 1.38 12.22 -2.14
N PRO A 120 1.79 13.43 -2.57
CA PRO A 120 1.00 14.63 -2.40
C PRO A 120 -0.36 14.54 -3.12
N ASP A 121 -1.44 14.69 -2.37
CA ASP A 121 -2.82 14.77 -2.87
C ASP A 121 -3.63 15.67 -1.92
N HIS A 122 -4.16 16.76 -2.46
CA HIS A 122 -4.88 17.76 -1.67
C HIS A 122 -6.24 17.24 -1.16
N VAL A 123 -6.93 16.38 -1.94
CA VAL A 123 -8.22 15.82 -1.53
C VAL A 123 -8.04 14.85 -0.38
N LEU A 124 -7.00 14.01 -0.45
CA LEU A 124 -6.65 13.10 0.64
C LEU A 124 -6.16 13.87 1.86
N ALA A 125 -5.39 14.93 1.67
CA ALA A 125 -4.96 15.79 2.78
C ALA A 125 -6.14 16.38 3.54
N ASP A 126 -7.15 16.90 2.83
CA ASP A 126 -8.34 17.49 3.45
C ASP A 126 -9.22 16.43 4.15
N MET A 127 -9.36 15.26 3.54
CA MET A 127 -10.01 14.12 4.19
C MET A 127 -9.31 13.75 5.51
N LEU A 128 -7.99 13.65 5.50
CA LEU A 128 -7.21 13.28 6.68
C LEU A 128 -7.29 14.37 7.77
N ARG A 129 -7.27 15.64 7.41
CA ARG A 129 -7.48 16.75 8.34
C ARG A 129 -8.88 16.71 8.96
N SER A 130 -9.91 16.38 8.19
CA SER A 130 -11.27 16.20 8.71
C SER A 130 -11.39 15.02 9.69
N MET A 131 -10.47 14.06 9.61
CA MET A 131 -10.32 12.95 10.57
C MET A 131 -9.43 13.29 11.77
N HIS A 132 -9.14 14.56 12.00
CA HIS A 132 -8.25 15.06 13.06
C HIS A 132 -6.81 14.56 12.95
N MET A 133 -6.31 14.28 11.72
CA MET A 133 -4.92 13.99 11.49
C MET A 133 -4.12 15.28 11.26
N THR A 134 -2.87 15.29 11.72
CA THR A 134 -1.89 16.30 11.34
C THR A 134 -1.25 15.88 10.03
N VAL A 135 -1.36 16.72 8.99
CA VAL A 135 -0.82 16.44 7.65
C VAL A 135 0.17 17.52 7.27
N VAL A 136 1.43 17.14 7.07
CA VAL A 136 2.56 18.04 6.76
C VAL A 136 3.25 17.58 5.49
N GLU A 137 3.54 18.50 4.57
CA GLU A 137 4.40 18.24 3.43
C GLU A 137 5.86 18.15 3.88
N ALA A 138 6.58 17.16 3.36
CA ALA A 138 7.99 16.95 3.67
C ALA A 138 8.71 16.33 2.46
N ASP A 139 10.02 16.56 2.39
CA ASP A 139 10.90 15.87 1.43
C ASP A 139 11.56 14.70 2.16
N LEU A 140 11.04 13.50 1.95
CA LEU A 140 11.46 12.28 2.64
C LEU A 140 11.54 11.11 1.66
N PRO A 141 12.36 10.09 1.94
CA PRO A 141 12.27 8.82 1.23
C PRO A 141 10.85 8.23 1.36
N PHE A 142 10.36 7.64 0.27
CA PHE A 142 9.03 7.02 0.23
C PHE A 142 9.14 5.54 -0.12
N GLU A 143 8.71 4.69 0.80
CA GLU A 143 8.76 3.23 0.72
C GLU A 143 7.39 2.61 0.99
N PRO A 144 6.40 2.81 0.07
CA PRO A 144 5.05 2.31 0.32
C PRO A 144 5.01 0.80 0.41
N GLU A 145 4.04 0.29 1.17
CA GLU A 145 3.80 -1.14 1.30
C GLU A 145 3.57 -1.80 -0.06
N GLY A 146 4.12 -2.99 -0.22
CA GLY A 146 3.72 -3.88 -1.30
C GLY A 146 2.33 -4.41 -1.00
N GLY A 147 1.47 -4.59 -2.04
CA GLY A 147 0.16 -5.20 -1.82
C GLY A 147 0.30 -6.58 -1.17
N ALA A 148 -0.71 -7.00 -0.41
CA ALA A 148 -0.72 -8.27 0.32
C ALA A 148 -0.50 -9.51 -0.57
N TYR A 149 -0.75 -9.36 -1.87
CA TYR A 149 -0.52 -10.37 -2.90
C TYR A 149 0.77 -10.12 -3.71
N GLY A 150 1.51 -9.04 -3.43
CA GLY A 150 2.83 -8.79 -3.98
C GLY A 150 3.82 -9.75 -3.35
N GLY A 151 4.20 -10.78 -4.11
CA GLY A 151 4.93 -11.93 -3.62
C GLY A 151 6.20 -11.56 -2.86
N HIS A 152 6.22 -11.86 -1.58
CA HIS A 152 7.41 -12.38 -0.95
C HIS A 152 7.75 -13.66 -1.71
N VAL A 153 8.70 -13.60 -2.61
CA VAL A 153 9.40 -14.80 -3.07
C VAL A 153 10.25 -15.22 -1.88
N THR A 154 9.60 -15.79 -0.84
CA THR A 154 10.28 -16.68 0.08
C THR A 154 10.61 -17.90 -0.76
N ASN A 155 11.90 -18.14 -0.95
CA ASN A 155 12.43 -19.31 -1.62
C ASN A 155 12.26 -20.56 -0.72
N ASP A 156 11.03 -20.78 -0.27
CA ASP A 156 10.60 -22.02 0.39
C ASP A 156 9.90 -22.85 -0.68
N GLY A 157 10.67 -23.84 -1.20
CA GLY A 157 10.27 -24.77 -2.23
C GLY A 157 9.16 -25.73 -1.78
N HIS A 158 7.94 -25.22 -1.62
CA HIS A 158 6.73 -26.02 -1.51
C HIS A 158 5.86 -25.79 -2.75
N SER A 159 6.19 -26.55 -3.80
CA SER A 159 5.33 -26.72 -4.97
C SER A 159 4.09 -27.50 -4.53
N HIS A 160 2.99 -26.83 -4.29
CA HIS A 160 1.67 -27.45 -4.24
C HIS A 160 1.09 -27.50 -5.64
N THR A 161 1.36 -28.60 -6.34
CA THR A 161 0.64 -28.99 -7.55
C THR A 161 -0.76 -29.42 -7.13
N HIS A 162 -1.74 -28.55 -7.29
CA HIS A 162 -3.15 -28.94 -7.25
C HIS A 162 -3.53 -29.52 -8.60
N ASP A 163 -3.45 -30.83 -8.70
CA ASP A 163 -4.02 -31.61 -9.80
C ASP A 163 -5.56 -31.67 -9.61
N HIS A 164 -6.27 -30.81 -10.34
CA HIS A 164 -7.73 -30.86 -10.43
C HIS A 164 -8.12 -31.77 -11.58
N GLY A 165 -8.07 -33.09 -11.35
CA GLY A 165 -8.67 -34.08 -12.24
C GLY A 165 -10.19 -33.99 -12.17
N HIS A 166 -10.82 -33.23 -13.09
CA HIS A 166 -12.27 -33.29 -13.33
C HIS A 166 -12.60 -34.45 -14.27
N GLY A 167 -12.85 -35.60 -13.70
CA GLY A 167 -13.51 -36.69 -14.40
C GLY A 167 -15.03 -36.46 -14.36
N HIS A 168 -15.64 -36.04 -15.48
CA HIS A 168 -17.08 -36.03 -15.65
C HIS A 168 -17.49 -37.35 -16.28
N ASP A 169 -18.04 -38.27 -15.49
CA ASP A 169 -18.76 -39.45 -15.98
C ASP A 169 -20.25 -39.13 -15.97
N HIS A 170 -20.87 -39.05 -17.16
CA HIS A 170 -22.30 -38.83 -17.35
C HIS A 170 -23.04 -40.17 -17.45
N GLY A 171 -23.46 -40.68 -16.29
CA GLY A 171 -24.42 -41.78 -16.26
C GLY A 171 -25.87 -41.28 -16.34
N HIS A 172 -26.55 -41.46 -17.46
CA HIS A 172 -27.99 -41.24 -17.59
C HIS A 172 -28.78 -42.37 -16.90
N ALA A 173 -29.52 -42.01 -15.84
CA ALA A 173 -30.60 -42.87 -15.34
C ALA A 173 -31.92 -42.11 -15.43
N GLN A 174 -32.86 -42.66 -16.24
CA GLN A 174 -34.24 -42.19 -16.35
C GLN A 174 -35.00 -42.57 -15.07
N HIS A 175 -35.62 -41.62 -14.42
CA HIS A 175 -36.67 -41.88 -13.44
C HIS A 175 -37.93 -41.10 -13.79
N GLN A 176 -38.99 -41.89 -14.09
CA GLN A 176 -40.36 -41.40 -14.17
C GLN A 176 -40.86 -41.10 -12.77
N HIS A 177 -41.46 -39.93 -12.57
CA HIS A 177 -42.23 -39.63 -11.36
C HIS A 177 -43.65 -39.23 -11.69
N ALA A 178 -44.55 -39.96 -11.01
CA ALA A 178 -45.97 -39.72 -10.96
C ALA A 178 -46.28 -38.49 -10.12
N HIS A 179 -47.38 -37.83 -10.50
CA HIS A 179 -47.97 -36.70 -9.77
C HIS A 179 -48.63 -37.17 -8.50
N ASP A 180 -48.48 -36.38 -7.43
CA ASP A 180 -49.51 -36.38 -6.37
C ASP A 180 -49.68 -34.93 -5.86
N GLU A 181 -50.98 -34.57 -5.71
CA GLU A 181 -51.44 -33.24 -5.36
C GLU A 181 -51.56 -33.12 -3.81
N GLY A 182 -51.23 -31.95 -3.25
CA GLY A 182 -51.46 -31.71 -1.82
C GLY A 182 -51.28 -30.25 -1.44
N CYS A 183 -52.38 -29.60 -1.20
CA CYS A 183 -52.63 -28.23 -0.72
C CYS A 183 -52.00 -27.86 0.61
N CYS A 184 -51.97 -26.55 0.85
CA CYS A 184 -52.11 -25.69 2.02
C CYS A 184 -50.92 -24.77 2.21
N GLY A 185 -50.98 -23.57 2.03
CA GLY A 185 -51.54 -22.30 2.40
C GLY A 185 -51.15 -21.86 3.82
N HIS A 186 -50.22 -20.92 3.99
CA HIS A 186 -50.24 -19.97 5.12
C HIS A 186 -49.38 -18.74 4.79
N GLY A 187 -50.03 -17.62 4.52
CA GLY A 187 -49.43 -16.31 4.45
C GLY A 187 -49.18 -15.73 5.85
N HIS A 188 -48.04 -15.12 6.01
CA HIS A 188 -47.83 -14.14 7.10
C HIS A 188 -47.24 -12.86 6.52
N HIS A 189 -48.11 -11.86 6.40
CA HIS A 189 -47.71 -10.47 6.25
C HIS A 189 -47.29 -9.93 7.61
N HIS A 190 -46.08 -9.43 7.74
CA HIS A 190 -45.71 -8.50 8.79
C HIS A 190 -45.15 -7.23 8.14
N ALA A 191 -46.00 -6.24 8.07
CA ALA A 191 -45.64 -4.85 7.84
C ALA A 191 -45.30 -4.22 9.20
N HIS A 192 -44.09 -3.67 9.35
CA HIS A 192 -43.78 -2.75 10.42
C HIS A 192 -43.32 -1.44 9.81
N PRO A 193 -44.00 -0.32 10.04
CA PRO A 193 -43.51 1.00 9.78
C PRO A 193 -42.64 1.45 10.96
N HIS A 194 -41.36 1.74 10.72
CA HIS A 194 -40.53 2.47 11.66
C HIS A 194 -40.22 3.84 11.04
N GLU A 195 -40.97 4.82 11.50
CA GLU A 195 -40.61 6.22 11.41
C GLU A 195 -39.53 6.49 12.47
N HIS A 196 -38.37 6.91 12.09
CA HIS A 196 -37.39 7.53 12.98
C HIS A 196 -37.05 8.91 12.42
N GLU A 197 -37.67 9.90 13.06
CA GLU A 197 -37.24 11.29 12.98
C GLU A 197 -35.93 11.41 13.77
N HIS A 198 -34.82 11.77 13.13
CA HIS A 198 -33.60 12.21 13.78
C HIS A 198 -33.41 13.71 13.53
N GLU A 199 -33.72 14.47 14.56
CA GLU A 199 -33.29 15.86 14.65
C GLU A 199 -31.75 15.91 14.77
N HIS A 200 -31.10 16.57 13.82
CA HIS A 200 -29.69 16.86 13.90
C HIS A 200 -29.50 18.25 14.52
N GLU A 201 -29.17 18.30 15.78
CA GLU A 201 -28.59 19.48 16.38
C GLU A 201 -27.14 19.67 15.86
N HIS A 202 -26.94 20.73 15.09
CA HIS A 202 -25.62 21.19 14.69
C HIS A 202 -24.95 21.93 15.87
N GLY A 203 -24.10 21.23 16.59
CA GLY A 203 -23.20 21.86 17.56
C GLY A 203 -22.05 22.55 16.81
N HIS A 204 -22.09 23.87 16.73
CA HIS A 204 -20.97 24.71 16.35
C HIS A 204 -19.93 24.69 17.47
N CYS A 205 -18.72 24.22 17.19
CA CYS A 205 -17.57 24.46 18.05
C CYS A 205 -16.41 25.00 17.23
N CYS A 206 -15.90 26.12 17.78
CA CYS A 206 -14.61 26.77 17.52
C CYS A 206 -14.60 27.87 16.46
N ASP A 207 -15.20 28.98 16.87
CA ASP A 207 -14.78 30.30 16.39
C ASP A 207 -13.86 30.94 17.45
N HIS A 208 -12.59 31.16 17.11
CA HIS A 208 -11.64 31.92 17.90
C HIS A 208 -11.20 33.15 17.13
N SER A 209 -11.95 34.19 17.26
CA SER A 209 -11.51 35.54 16.85
C SER A 209 -11.16 36.42 18.05
N HIS A 210 -9.90 36.85 18.03
CA HIS A 210 -9.37 38.15 18.45
C HIS A 210 -9.69 38.74 19.83
N GLY A 211 -8.74 38.61 20.72
CA GLY A 211 -8.54 39.55 21.81
C GLY A 211 -7.58 40.68 21.41
N LYS A 212 -8.09 41.87 21.22
CA LYS A 212 -7.29 43.12 21.07
C LYS A 212 -6.70 43.49 22.40
N GLY A 213 -5.40 43.87 22.40
CA GLY A 213 -4.76 44.53 23.50
C GLY A 213 -5.25 45.97 23.71
N CYS A 214 -5.24 46.42 24.94
CA CYS A 214 -5.21 47.80 25.34
C CYS A 214 -4.19 47.96 26.42
N GLY A 215 -3.36 48.92 26.24
CA GLY A 215 -2.27 49.45 26.98
C GLY A 215 -2.60 50.05 28.34
N GLY A 216 -1.55 50.31 29.02
CA GLY A 216 -1.37 50.96 30.27
C GLY A 216 0.09 50.86 30.66
#